data_6b56f2aa6edc7a8d3d98c60c9ee1353f
#
_entry.id   6b56f2aa6edc7a8d3d98c60c9ee1353f
#
_cell.length_a   1.000
_cell.length_b   1.000
_cell.length_c   1.000
_cell.angle_alpha   90.00
_cell.angle_beta   90.00
_cell.angle_gamma   90.00
#
_symmetry.space_group_name_H-M   'P 1'
#
loop_
_entity.id
_entity.type
_entity.pdbx_description
1 polymer ?
#
loop_
_entity_poly.entity_id
_entity_poly.type
_entity_poly.pdbx_seq_one_letter_code
_entity_poly.pdbx_strand_id
1 'polypeptide(L)'
;MRVILLVVMSVFVLNIVAQTKTEEYSLTIEVENLRNSKGVLQVALYNKDGSIPDENYKNYFKIETAQITNGKSKIIFKNLPKGKYAVNILHDENNNGKIDKGLILPKEGIGFSNYSSIGLTNRPNFKKASFDLFQDKEIKIKVIYM
;
A
#
# COMPACT_ATOMS: atom_id res chain seq x y z
N MET A 1 -26.82 -72.27 -16.77
CA MET A 1 -27.12 -71.02 -16.00
C MET A 1 -25.81 -70.26 -15.88
N ARG A 2 -25.62 -69.26 -16.74
CA ARG A 2 -24.39 -68.43 -16.78
C ARG A 2 -24.60 -67.19 -15.94
N VAL A 3 -23.88 -67.00 -14.85
CA VAL A 3 -23.89 -65.82 -14.01
C VAL A 3 -22.89 -64.81 -14.61
N ILE A 4 -23.39 -63.75 -15.13
CA ILE A 4 -22.57 -62.61 -15.61
C ILE A 4 -22.27 -61.71 -14.40
N LEU A 5 -20.99 -61.67 -13.99
CA LEU A 5 -20.52 -60.83 -12.93
C LEU A 5 -20.20 -59.45 -13.53
N LEU A 6 -21.07 -58.42 -13.31
CA LEU A 6 -20.82 -57.04 -13.67
C LEU A 6 -19.92 -56.38 -12.62
N VAL A 7 -18.64 -56.22 -12.98
CA VAL A 7 -17.71 -55.40 -12.20
C VAL A 7 -17.95 -53.94 -12.55
N VAL A 8 -18.61 -53.20 -11.66
CA VAL A 8 -18.74 -51.76 -11.76
C VAL A 8 -17.44 -51.12 -11.25
N MET A 9 -16.59 -50.74 -12.18
CA MET A 9 -15.35 -50.01 -11.88
C MET A 9 -15.71 -48.51 -11.64
N SER A 10 -15.87 -48.15 -10.36
CA SER A 10 -16.09 -46.78 -9.93
C SER A 10 -14.79 -45.99 -10.12
N VAL A 11 -14.73 -45.17 -11.15
CA VAL A 11 -13.63 -44.22 -11.38
C VAL A 11 -13.82 -43.03 -10.45
N PHE A 12 -13.14 -43.04 -9.32
CA PHE A 12 -13.00 -41.85 -8.47
C PHE A 12 -12.08 -40.84 -9.17
N VAL A 13 -12.66 -39.84 -9.81
CA VAL A 13 -11.92 -38.68 -10.33
C VAL A 13 -11.58 -37.80 -9.13
N LEU A 14 -10.38 -37.93 -8.59
CA LEU A 14 -9.82 -37.02 -7.62
C LEU A 14 -9.56 -35.67 -8.31
N ASN A 15 -10.49 -34.74 -8.13
CA ASN A 15 -10.24 -33.33 -8.49
C ASN A 15 -9.20 -32.76 -7.52
N ILE A 16 -7.92 -32.84 -7.88
CA ILE A 16 -6.86 -32.13 -7.21
C ILE A 16 -6.99 -30.66 -7.63
N VAL A 17 -7.71 -29.90 -6.82
CA VAL A 17 -7.68 -28.42 -6.92
C VAL A 17 -6.29 -28.03 -6.45
N ALA A 18 -5.38 -27.79 -7.38
CA ALA A 18 -4.09 -27.19 -7.09
C ALA A 18 -4.37 -25.78 -6.59
N GLN A 19 -4.34 -25.60 -5.27
CA GLN A 19 -4.33 -24.26 -4.67
C GLN A 19 -3.03 -23.61 -5.09
N THR A 20 -3.09 -22.72 -6.06
CA THR A 20 -1.98 -21.82 -6.40
C THR A 20 -1.76 -20.91 -5.19
N LYS A 21 -0.77 -21.26 -4.37
CA LYS A 21 -0.34 -20.41 -3.25
C LYS A 21 0.12 -19.09 -3.85
N THR A 22 -0.69 -18.04 -3.68
CA THR A 22 -0.32 -16.70 -4.07
C THR A 22 0.89 -16.28 -3.25
N GLU A 23 1.96 -15.86 -3.91
CA GLU A 23 3.13 -15.33 -3.23
C GLU A 23 2.75 -14.00 -2.58
N GLU A 24 2.94 -13.92 -1.27
CA GLU A 24 2.62 -12.75 -0.46
C GLU A 24 3.88 -12.22 0.22
N TYR A 25 3.99 -10.91 0.30
CA TYR A 25 5.16 -10.22 0.82
C TYR A 25 4.77 -9.14 1.82
N SER A 26 5.76 -8.72 2.60
CA SER A 26 5.63 -7.60 3.54
C SER A 26 6.29 -6.35 2.97
N LEU A 27 5.64 -5.20 3.15
CA LEU A 27 6.19 -3.90 2.85
C LEU A 27 6.32 -3.09 4.13
N THR A 28 7.55 -2.77 4.49
CA THR A 28 7.87 -1.88 5.60
C THR A 28 8.08 -0.46 5.08
N ILE A 29 7.42 0.51 5.69
CA ILE A 29 7.54 1.92 5.35
C ILE A 29 8.05 2.66 6.58
N GLU A 30 9.17 3.35 6.44
CA GLU A 30 9.76 4.21 7.44
C GLU A 30 9.67 5.67 7.02
N VAL A 31 9.27 6.52 7.95
CA VAL A 31 9.22 7.96 7.78
C VAL A 31 9.97 8.62 8.93
N GLU A 32 10.91 9.48 8.60
CA GLU A 32 11.70 10.23 9.56
C GLU A 32 11.56 11.74 9.30
N ASN A 33 12.04 12.54 10.25
CA ASN A 33 12.00 14.00 10.17
C ASN A 33 10.58 14.59 10.09
N LEU A 34 9.64 13.94 10.74
CA LEU A 34 8.32 14.53 11.00
C LEU A 34 8.52 15.74 11.94
N ARG A 35 7.94 16.88 11.60
CA ARG A 35 8.18 18.17 12.29
C ARG A 35 7.73 18.17 13.76
N ASN A 36 6.83 17.26 14.13
CA ASN A 36 6.39 17.03 15.51
C ASN A 36 5.75 15.64 15.63
N SER A 37 5.30 15.26 16.82
CA SER A 37 4.63 13.97 17.08
C SER A 37 3.12 14.13 17.32
N LYS A 38 2.50 15.21 16.83
CA LYS A 38 1.05 15.41 16.92
C LYS A 38 0.35 14.52 15.87
N GLY A 39 -0.85 14.05 16.23
CA GLY A 39 -1.67 13.24 15.33
C GLY A 39 -1.07 11.87 15.02
N VAL A 40 -1.18 11.46 13.77
CA VAL A 40 -0.72 10.16 13.28
C VAL A 40 -0.02 10.30 11.93
N LEU A 41 0.77 9.31 11.57
CA LEU A 41 1.17 9.08 10.19
C LEU A 41 0.09 8.21 9.52
N GLN A 42 -0.62 8.74 8.54
CA GLN A 42 -1.50 7.97 7.67
C GLN A 42 -0.72 7.52 6.44
N VAL A 43 -0.84 6.27 6.08
CA VAL A 43 -0.15 5.65 4.95
C VAL A 43 -1.16 4.95 4.06
N ALA A 44 -1.27 5.40 2.83
CA ALA A 44 -2.13 4.81 1.81
C ALA A 44 -1.28 4.10 0.74
N LEU A 45 -1.63 2.86 0.47
CA LEU A 45 -1.00 2.00 -0.52
C LEU A 45 -1.90 1.91 -1.76
N TYR A 46 -1.33 2.07 -2.93
CA TYR A 46 -2.00 2.04 -4.23
C TYR A 46 -1.40 0.95 -5.11
N ASN A 47 -2.22 0.31 -5.93
CA ASN A 47 -1.80 -0.76 -6.85
C ASN A 47 -2.37 -0.63 -8.25
N LYS A 48 -2.90 0.56 -8.59
CA LYS A 48 -3.55 0.80 -9.89
C LYS A 48 -3.08 2.11 -10.51
N ASP A 49 -2.86 2.10 -11.81
CA ASP A 49 -2.55 3.34 -12.56
C ASP A 49 -3.73 4.32 -12.50
N GLY A 50 -3.42 5.61 -12.47
CA GLY A 50 -4.41 6.68 -12.32
C GLY A 50 -4.97 6.85 -10.89
N SER A 51 -4.54 6.07 -9.90
CA SER A 51 -5.00 6.20 -8.51
C SER A 51 -4.34 7.36 -7.75
N ILE A 52 -3.24 7.89 -8.22
CA ILE A 52 -2.53 9.06 -7.65
C ILE A 52 -2.53 10.19 -8.68
N PRO A 53 -2.82 11.44 -8.28
CA PRO A 53 -3.04 11.92 -6.90
C PRO A 53 -4.44 11.55 -6.37
N ASP A 54 -4.52 11.30 -5.06
CA ASP A 54 -5.77 10.96 -4.34
C ASP A 54 -5.91 11.82 -3.09
N GLU A 55 -6.28 13.08 -3.27
CA GLU A 55 -6.35 14.08 -2.19
C GLU A 55 -7.40 13.77 -1.12
N ASN A 56 -8.39 12.94 -1.46
CA ASN A 56 -9.49 12.56 -0.57
C ASN A 56 -9.40 11.11 -0.07
N TYR A 57 -8.32 10.40 -0.35
CA TYR A 57 -8.11 9.01 0.04
C TYR A 57 -9.30 8.11 -0.31
N LYS A 58 -9.67 8.04 -1.60
CA LYS A 58 -10.79 7.22 -2.10
C LYS A 58 -10.35 6.07 -3.00
N ASN A 59 -9.15 6.14 -3.57
CA ASN A 59 -8.67 5.23 -4.61
C ASN A 59 -7.55 4.29 -4.11
N TYR A 60 -7.34 4.22 -2.80
CA TYR A 60 -6.30 3.37 -2.22
C TYR A 60 -6.65 1.87 -2.27
N PHE A 61 -5.64 1.03 -2.25
CA PHE A 61 -5.76 -0.42 -2.08
C PHE A 61 -5.84 -0.81 -0.60
N LYS A 62 -4.94 -0.25 0.22
CA LYS A 62 -4.96 -0.35 1.69
C LYS A 62 -4.59 0.99 2.30
N ILE A 63 -5.12 1.29 3.47
CA ILE A 63 -4.77 2.46 4.26
C ILE A 63 -4.64 2.09 5.72
N GLU A 64 -3.61 2.57 6.37
CA GLU A 64 -3.35 2.34 7.79
C GLU A 64 -2.76 3.59 8.43
N THR A 65 -2.81 3.66 9.76
CA THR A 65 -2.22 4.73 10.54
C THR A 65 -1.20 4.18 11.55
N ALA A 66 -0.17 4.96 11.85
CA ALA A 66 0.83 4.64 12.85
C ALA A 66 1.11 5.83 13.74
N GLN A 67 1.47 5.54 14.98
CA GLN A 67 1.89 6.56 15.96
C GLN A 67 3.24 7.17 15.55
N ILE A 68 3.41 8.43 15.90
CA ILE A 68 4.66 9.16 15.70
C ILE A 68 5.41 9.26 17.03
N THR A 69 6.64 8.82 17.04
CA THR A 69 7.51 8.88 18.22
C THR A 69 8.82 9.56 17.86
N ASN A 70 9.15 10.65 18.55
CA ASN A 70 10.38 11.41 18.31
C ASN A 70 10.60 11.79 16.84
N GLY A 71 9.55 12.23 16.14
CA GLY A 71 9.62 12.61 14.73
C GLY A 71 9.83 11.46 13.74
N LYS A 72 9.55 10.21 14.17
CA LYS A 72 9.66 9.00 13.35
C LYS A 72 8.40 8.17 13.44
N SER A 73 8.13 7.43 12.39
CA SER A 73 7.03 6.46 12.37
C SER A 73 7.39 5.31 11.44
N LYS A 74 6.83 4.14 11.73
CA LYS A 74 7.03 2.91 10.94
C LYS A 74 5.72 2.14 10.84
N ILE A 75 5.44 1.63 9.66
CA ILE A 75 4.28 0.78 9.40
C ILE A 75 4.68 -0.43 8.56
N ILE A 76 3.98 -1.55 8.75
CA ILE A 76 4.24 -2.79 8.01
C ILE A 76 2.93 -3.31 7.43
N PHE A 77 2.80 -3.26 6.11
CA PHE A 77 1.74 -3.97 5.40
C PHE A 77 2.17 -5.41 5.18
N LYS A 78 1.36 -6.35 5.66
CA LYS A 78 1.60 -7.80 5.50
C LYS A 78 0.66 -8.39 4.46
N ASN A 79 1.03 -9.59 3.96
CA ASN A 79 0.21 -10.39 3.06
C ASN A 79 -0.19 -9.59 1.80
N LEU A 80 0.77 -8.88 1.23
CA LEU A 80 0.58 -8.18 -0.03
C LEU A 80 0.88 -9.12 -1.20
N PRO A 81 -0.04 -9.30 -2.14
CA PRO A 81 0.25 -10.02 -3.37
C PRO A 81 1.44 -9.42 -4.11
N LYS A 82 2.19 -10.25 -4.79
CA LYS A 82 3.22 -9.82 -5.75
C LYS A 82 2.62 -8.80 -6.72
N GLY A 83 3.29 -7.66 -6.92
CA GLY A 83 2.77 -6.63 -7.81
C GLY A 83 3.52 -5.31 -7.77
N LYS A 84 2.91 -4.32 -8.41
CA LYS A 84 3.40 -2.94 -8.46
C LYS A 84 2.57 -2.08 -7.51
N TYR A 85 3.28 -1.36 -6.64
CA TYR A 85 2.67 -0.53 -5.60
C TYR A 85 3.24 0.87 -5.60
N ALA A 86 2.45 1.82 -5.12
CA ALA A 86 2.88 3.17 -4.80
C ALA A 86 2.35 3.56 -3.41
N VAL A 87 3.02 4.45 -2.73
CA VAL A 87 2.67 4.90 -1.38
C VAL A 87 2.48 6.41 -1.37
N ASN A 88 1.43 6.86 -0.68
CA ASN A 88 1.22 8.22 -0.25
C ASN A 88 1.17 8.26 1.28
N ILE A 89 1.91 9.17 1.90
CA ILE A 89 1.88 9.43 3.33
C ILE A 89 1.32 10.81 3.65
N LEU A 90 0.64 10.90 4.78
CA LEU A 90 0.13 12.15 5.36
C LEU A 90 0.53 12.20 6.83
N HIS A 91 1.18 13.29 7.25
CA HIS A 91 1.31 13.64 8.65
C HIS A 91 0.02 14.33 9.09
N ASP A 92 -0.96 13.54 9.47
CA ASP A 92 -2.30 13.99 9.87
C ASP A 92 -2.25 14.50 11.32
N GLU A 93 -1.95 15.79 11.48
CA GLU A 93 -1.71 16.41 12.80
C GLU A 93 -2.97 16.57 13.64
N ASN A 94 -4.15 16.56 13.03
CA ASN A 94 -5.44 16.72 13.70
C ASN A 94 -6.34 15.48 13.67
N ASN A 95 -5.86 14.37 13.11
CA ASN A 95 -6.56 13.08 13.00
C ASN A 95 -7.89 13.14 12.24
N ASN A 96 -7.96 13.96 11.18
CA ASN A 96 -9.16 14.07 10.36
C ASN A 96 -9.17 13.16 9.13
N GLY A 97 -8.07 12.48 8.84
CA GLY A 97 -7.91 11.54 7.73
C GLY A 97 -7.86 12.20 6.35
N LYS A 98 -7.64 13.50 6.27
CA LYS A 98 -7.68 14.28 5.04
C LYS A 98 -6.46 15.20 4.94
N ILE A 99 -6.10 15.57 3.73
CA ILE A 99 -5.09 16.61 3.51
C ILE A 99 -5.72 17.96 3.75
N ASP A 100 -5.33 18.62 4.83
CA ASP A 100 -5.72 20.00 5.08
C ASP A 100 -4.96 20.95 4.17
N LYS A 101 -5.70 21.79 3.49
CA LYS A 101 -5.15 22.79 2.55
C LYS A 101 -5.23 24.19 3.12
N GLY A 102 -4.18 24.97 2.83
CA GLY A 102 -4.28 26.42 2.85
C GLY A 102 -5.06 26.94 1.62
N LEU A 103 -4.69 28.09 1.12
CA LEU A 103 -5.31 28.62 -0.10
C LEU A 103 -5.02 27.71 -1.32
N ILE A 104 -3.82 27.14 -1.42
CA ILE A 104 -3.39 26.32 -2.57
C ILE A 104 -2.60 25.09 -2.11
N LEU A 105 -1.77 25.20 -1.08
CA LEU A 105 -0.82 24.19 -0.66
C LEU A 105 -1.32 23.41 0.57
N PRO A 106 -0.90 22.15 0.73
CA PRO A 106 -1.11 21.40 1.97
C PRO A 106 -0.52 22.14 3.18
N LYS A 107 -1.27 22.18 4.28
CA LYS A 107 -0.78 22.68 5.58
C LYS A 107 0.00 21.62 6.33
N GLU A 108 -0.30 20.37 6.05
CA GLU A 108 0.27 19.18 6.67
C GLU A 108 1.36 18.58 5.79
N GLY A 109 2.21 17.75 6.39
CA GLY A 109 3.26 17.06 5.66
C GLY A 109 2.71 15.92 4.81
N ILE A 110 3.09 15.87 3.55
CA ILE A 110 2.76 14.80 2.62
C ILE A 110 4.03 14.19 2.02
N GLY A 111 3.92 12.98 1.49
CA GLY A 111 5.03 12.36 0.79
C GLY A 111 4.57 11.22 -0.09
N PHE A 112 5.40 10.86 -1.05
CA PHE A 112 5.14 9.75 -1.96
C PHE A 112 6.40 8.92 -2.14
N SER A 113 6.23 7.62 -2.37
CA SER A 113 7.34 6.77 -2.79
C SER A 113 8.01 7.34 -4.04
N ASN A 114 9.34 7.26 -4.11
CA ASN A 114 10.16 7.78 -5.21
C ASN A 114 10.12 9.30 -5.45
N TYR A 115 9.58 10.07 -4.49
CA TYR A 115 9.57 11.53 -4.56
C TYR A 115 10.43 12.15 -3.46
N SER A 116 11.33 13.04 -3.83
CA SER A 116 12.11 13.87 -2.91
C SER A 116 11.57 15.29 -2.79
N SER A 117 10.75 15.72 -3.75
CA SER A 117 10.08 17.03 -3.79
C SER A 117 8.80 16.93 -4.60
N ILE A 118 7.87 17.83 -4.33
CA ILE A 118 6.58 17.97 -5.02
C ILE A 118 6.42 19.42 -5.45
N GLY A 119 5.85 19.66 -6.63
CA GLY A 119 5.62 21.00 -7.15
C GLY A 119 4.85 20.98 -8.46
N LEU A 120 4.65 22.17 -9.06
CA LEU A 120 3.86 22.31 -10.28
C LEU A 120 4.41 21.47 -11.46
N THR A 121 5.73 21.37 -11.56
CA THR A 121 6.42 20.60 -12.60
C THR A 121 6.72 19.15 -12.22
N ASN A 122 6.51 18.80 -10.95
CA ASN A 122 6.77 17.47 -10.39
C ASN A 122 5.56 16.96 -9.60
N ARG A 123 4.41 16.91 -10.26
CA ARG A 123 3.17 16.44 -9.65
C ARG A 123 3.22 14.94 -9.42
N PRO A 124 2.76 14.44 -8.26
CA PRO A 124 2.67 13.02 -7.99
C PRO A 124 1.77 12.29 -8.99
N ASN A 125 2.24 11.11 -9.42
CA ASN A 125 1.45 10.17 -10.20
C ASN A 125 1.88 8.75 -9.89
N PHE A 126 1.01 7.78 -10.16
CA PHE A 126 1.26 6.37 -9.85
C PHE A 126 2.50 5.84 -10.58
N LYS A 127 2.66 6.15 -11.86
CA LYS A 127 3.76 5.63 -12.68
C LYS A 127 5.14 5.98 -12.10
N LYS A 128 5.34 7.22 -11.64
CA LYS A 128 6.59 7.65 -11.04
C LYS A 128 6.74 7.19 -9.57
N ALA A 129 5.64 7.17 -8.82
CA ALA A 129 5.65 6.74 -7.42
C ALA A 129 5.81 5.22 -7.28
N SER A 130 5.48 4.44 -8.29
CA SER A 130 5.39 2.99 -8.18
C SER A 130 6.76 2.31 -8.10
N PHE A 131 6.77 1.16 -7.41
CA PHE A 131 7.87 0.21 -7.30
C PHE A 131 7.33 -1.22 -7.33
N ASP A 132 8.20 -2.17 -7.67
CA ASP A 132 7.84 -3.59 -7.69
C ASP A 132 8.03 -4.21 -6.29
N LEU A 133 7.07 -5.09 -5.91
CA LEU A 133 7.11 -5.89 -4.70
C LEU A 133 7.09 -7.38 -5.10
N PHE A 134 8.29 -7.99 -5.16
CA PHE A 134 8.51 -9.40 -5.51
C PHE A 134 9.24 -10.17 -4.41
N GLN A 135 9.46 -9.51 -3.30
CA GLN A 135 10.05 -10.00 -2.05
C GLN A 135 9.69 -9.02 -0.93
N ASP A 136 9.93 -9.39 0.31
CA ASP A 136 9.82 -8.44 1.42
C ASP A 136 10.69 -7.21 1.15
N LYS A 137 10.11 -6.03 1.38
CA LYS A 137 10.75 -4.77 1.03
C LYS A 137 10.61 -3.74 2.15
N GLU A 138 11.68 -2.98 2.33
CA GLU A 138 11.67 -1.78 3.18
C GLU A 138 11.95 -0.54 2.33
N ILE A 139 11.16 0.50 2.52
CA ILE A 139 11.33 1.79 1.86
C ILE A 139 11.27 2.93 2.87
N LYS A 140 12.03 3.98 2.60
CA LYS A 140 11.97 5.25 3.33
C LYS A 140 11.26 6.29 2.48
N ILE A 141 10.31 6.99 3.07
CA ILE A 141 9.57 8.06 2.40
C ILE A 141 9.88 9.36 3.12
N LYS A 142 10.25 10.36 2.32
CA LYS A 142 10.48 11.72 2.81
C LYS A 142 9.15 12.44 2.98
N VAL A 143 8.92 12.99 4.16
CA VAL A 143 7.82 13.93 4.39
C VAL A 143 8.22 15.32 3.84
N ILE A 144 7.29 15.97 3.16
CA ILE A 144 7.45 17.29 2.54
C ILE A 144 6.41 18.21 3.15
N TYR A 145 6.86 19.29 3.75
CA TYR A 145 6.03 20.39 4.25
C TYR A 145 6.15 21.56 3.28
N MET A 146 5.05 22.26 2.98
CA MET A 146 4.97 23.38 2.03
C MET A 146 4.54 24.66 2.71
#